data_c87fc3606e8927e6688f9d2628656209
#
_entry.id   c87fc3606e8927e6688f9d2628656209
#
_cell.length_a   1.000
_cell.length_b   1.000
_cell.length_c   1.000
_cell.angle_alpha   90.00
_cell.angle_beta   90.00
_cell.angle_gamma   90.00
#
_symmetry.space_group_name_H-M   'P 1'
#
loop_
_entity.id
_entity.type
_entity.pdbx_description
1 polymer ?
#
loop_
_entity_poly.entity_id
_entity_poly.type
_entity_poly.pdbx_seq_one_letter_code
_entity_poly.pdbx_strand_id
1 'polypeptide(L)'
;MNKSTIYDMNSDSASKTDETYDGLPFFRKYGPPRTRNHAYSNKVERTIVKILMDHPYPNIVNYYDVTDDYITMEQLCTEKSASCCVGLEPTSYDDLIEIQELMAKVKTFLQGLGIMYVDWKFDNLAKSVDGTYKLFDFDASGLIDLNSQQWILEPQHYWNYNEALKNGCITPQSIDDWAFNYNIIQDGFKLVE
;
A
#
# COMPACT_ATOMS: atom_id res chain seq x y z
N MET A 1 21.79 -23.66 -6.11
CA MET A 1 20.36 -23.39 -5.93
C MET A 1 20.21 -22.68 -4.59
N ASN A 2 20.16 -21.36 -4.63
CA ASN A 2 20.00 -20.56 -3.41
C ASN A 2 18.51 -20.51 -3.07
N LYS A 3 18.14 -21.08 -1.94
CA LYS A 3 16.81 -20.90 -1.37
C LYS A 3 16.74 -19.47 -0.81
N SER A 4 16.07 -18.56 -1.51
CA SER A 4 15.74 -17.25 -0.96
C SER A 4 14.75 -17.44 0.18
N THR A 5 15.15 -17.03 1.37
CA THR A 5 14.29 -17.03 2.56
C THR A 5 13.35 -15.84 2.46
N ILE A 6 12.07 -16.10 2.31
CA ILE A 6 11.00 -15.09 2.25
C ILE A 6 10.70 -14.66 3.69
N TYR A 7 10.74 -13.37 3.96
CA TYR A 7 10.44 -12.79 5.27
C TYR A 7 8.97 -12.39 5.38
N ASP A 8 8.44 -12.62 6.54
CA ASP A 8 7.06 -12.45 6.97
C ASP A 8 6.75 -10.95 7.19
N MET A 9 5.81 -10.39 6.44
CA MET A 9 5.46 -8.97 6.49
C MET A 9 4.59 -8.56 7.69
N ASN A 10 4.19 -9.52 8.51
CA ASN A 10 3.63 -9.31 9.84
C ASN A 10 3.68 -10.65 10.58
N SER A 11 4.34 -10.69 11.69
CA SER A 11 4.65 -11.92 12.43
C SER A 11 3.45 -12.78 12.86
N ASP A 12 2.23 -12.28 12.73
CA ASP A 12 1.04 -12.97 13.25
C ASP A 12 0.04 -13.46 12.20
N SER A 13 0.22 -13.20 10.89
CA SER A 13 -0.83 -13.50 9.92
C SER A 13 -0.41 -14.03 8.54
N ALA A 14 0.88 -14.18 8.25
CA ALA A 14 1.33 -14.67 6.94
C ALA A 14 1.84 -16.09 6.99
N SER A 15 1.31 -16.99 6.14
CA SER A 15 1.88 -18.30 5.91
C SER A 15 2.72 -18.31 4.64
N LYS A 16 3.92 -18.93 4.73
CA LYS A 16 4.74 -19.21 3.55
C LYS A 16 4.19 -20.44 2.85
N THR A 17 3.94 -20.32 1.55
CA THR A 17 3.69 -21.49 0.72
C THR A 17 4.65 -21.44 -0.48
N ASP A 18 5.26 -22.61 -0.83
CA ASP A 18 5.94 -22.81 -2.10
C ASP A 18 4.94 -22.95 -3.27
N GLU A 19 3.70 -22.48 -3.06
CA GLU A 19 2.61 -22.55 -3.99
C GLU A 19 2.71 -21.42 -5.02
N THR A 20 2.24 -21.68 -6.23
CA THR A 20 2.14 -20.70 -7.28
C THR A 20 0.67 -20.47 -7.62
N TYR A 21 0.32 -19.22 -7.94
CA TYR A 21 -0.97 -18.86 -8.52
C TYR A 21 -0.75 -18.69 -10.03
N ASP A 22 -1.35 -19.58 -10.84
CA ASP A 22 -1.13 -19.64 -12.29
C ASP A 22 0.36 -19.72 -12.69
N GLY A 23 1.17 -20.43 -11.89
CA GLY A 23 2.60 -20.58 -12.11
C GLY A 23 3.48 -19.43 -11.65
N LEU A 24 2.89 -18.38 -11.09
CA LEU A 24 3.59 -17.21 -10.56
C LEU A 24 3.71 -17.28 -9.03
N PRO A 25 4.83 -16.83 -8.44
CA PRO A 25 4.95 -16.74 -7.01
C PRO A 25 3.97 -15.70 -6.45
N PHE A 26 3.34 -16.02 -5.34
CA PHE A 26 2.36 -15.14 -4.71
C PHE A 26 2.60 -14.99 -3.20
N PHE A 27 2.05 -13.92 -2.66
CA PHE A 27 1.92 -13.68 -1.23
C PHE A 27 0.46 -13.72 -0.83
N ARG A 28 0.15 -14.29 0.35
CA ARG A 28 -1.20 -14.34 0.91
C ARG A 28 -1.24 -13.59 2.23
N LYS A 29 -1.97 -12.49 2.26
CA LYS A 29 -2.24 -11.69 3.46
C LYS A 29 -3.51 -12.22 4.10
N TYR A 30 -3.39 -12.78 5.30
CA TYR A 30 -4.55 -13.20 6.10
C TYR A 30 -5.04 -12.03 6.94
N GLY A 31 -6.36 -11.91 7.10
CA GLY A 31 -6.93 -10.95 8.03
C GLY A 31 -6.47 -11.24 9.46
N PRO A 32 -6.12 -10.22 10.26
CA PRO A 32 -5.76 -10.41 11.65
C PRO A 32 -6.93 -10.99 12.46
N PRO A 33 -6.65 -11.66 13.59
CA PRO A 33 -7.68 -12.17 14.47
C PRO A 33 -8.64 -11.05 14.86
N ARG A 34 -9.93 -11.32 14.76
CA ARG A 34 -11.07 -10.39 14.78
C ARG A 34 -11.13 -9.47 16.00
N THR A 35 -10.35 -8.42 16.02
CA THR A 35 -10.64 -7.25 16.85
C THR A 35 -11.53 -6.27 16.06
N ARG A 36 -12.37 -5.46 16.73
CA ARG A 36 -13.31 -4.55 16.04
C ARG A 36 -12.62 -3.59 15.04
N ASN A 37 -11.45 -3.11 15.39
CA ASN A 37 -10.69 -2.16 14.55
C ASN A 37 -10.13 -2.85 13.29
N HIS A 38 -9.58 -4.04 13.43
CA HIS A 38 -9.06 -4.82 12.31
C HIS A 38 -10.15 -5.32 11.37
N ALA A 39 -11.37 -5.61 11.87
CA ALA A 39 -12.48 -6.01 11.02
C ALA A 39 -12.92 -4.89 10.05
N TYR A 40 -12.84 -3.62 10.49
CA TYR A 40 -13.17 -2.48 9.64
C TYR A 40 -12.09 -2.24 8.57
N SER A 41 -10.84 -2.20 8.95
CA SER A 41 -9.67 -2.07 8.05
C SER A 41 -9.70 -3.15 6.97
N ASN A 42 -9.89 -4.41 7.34
CA ASN A 42 -10.02 -5.51 6.39
C ASN A 42 -11.18 -5.34 5.41
N LYS A 43 -12.33 -4.78 5.86
CA LYS A 43 -13.45 -4.50 4.96
C LYS A 43 -13.10 -3.42 3.94
N VAL A 44 -12.45 -2.35 4.39
CA VAL A 44 -12.02 -1.25 3.51
C VAL A 44 -11.02 -1.77 2.49
N GLU A 45 -9.95 -2.44 2.95
CA GLU A 45 -8.92 -3.00 2.08
C GLU A 45 -9.52 -3.95 1.02
N ARG A 46 -10.37 -4.90 1.42
CA ARG A 46 -11.01 -5.82 0.46
C ARG A 46 -11.89 -5.12 -0.56
N THR A 47 -12.60 -4.07 -0.15
CA THR A 47 -13.42 -3.28 -1.08
C THR A 47 -12.53 -2.59 -2.11
N ILE A 48 -11.43 -1.99 -1.68
CA ILE A 48 -10.46 -1.32 -2.55
C ILE A 48 -9.77 -2.34 -3.46
N VAL A 49 -9.33 -3.48 -2.92
CA VAL A 49 -8.69 -4.56 -3.71
C VAL A 49 -9.59 -5.04 -4.84
N LYS A 50 -10.90 -5.22 -4.60
CA LYS A 50 -11.86 -5.57 -5.66
C LYS A 50 -11.91 -4.52 -6.77
N ILE A 51 -11.90 -3.24 -6.42
CA ILE A 51 -11.84 -2.15 -7.41
C ILE A 51 -10.52 -2.21 -8.20
N LEU A 52 -9.39 -2.46 -7.54
CA LEU A 52 -8.07 -2.52 -8.18
C LEU A 52 -7.91 -3.77 -9.07
N MET A 53 -8.56 -4.89 -8.74
CA MET A 53 -8.60 -6.08 -9.61
C MET A 53 -9.31 -5.80 -10.94
N ASP A 54 -10.36 -4.96 -10.92
CA ASP A 54 -11.07 -4.53 -12.12
C ASP A 54 -10.33 -3.42 -12.88
N HIS A 55 -9.40 -2.71 -12.20
CA HIS A 55 -8.65 -1.57 -12.75
C HIS A 55 -7.15 -1.73 -12.43
N PRO A 56 -6.45 -2.70 -13.04
CA PRO A 56 -5.03 -2.92 -12.76
C PRO A 56 -4.18 -1.73 -13.21
N TYR A 57 -3.15 -1.41 -12.42
CA TYR A 57 -2.21 -0.32 -12.72
C TYR A 57 -0.76 -0.80 -12.53
N PRO A 58 0.17 -0.47 -13.44
CA PRO A 58 1.52 -1.04 -13.43
C PRO A 58 2.29 -0.87 -12.11
N ASN A 59 2.09 0.25 -11.42
CA ASN A 59 2.80 0.58 -10.18
C ASN A 59 1.97 0.30 -8.90
N ILE A 60 0.94 -0.52 -9.01
CA ILE A 60 0.20 -1.09 -7.89
C ILE A 60 0.41 -2.60 -7.91
N VAL A 61 0.50 -3.22 -6.73
CA VAL A 61 0.62 -4.67 -6.60
C VAL A 61 -0.53 -5.38 -7.34
N ASN A 62 -0.23 -6.43 -8.09
CA ASN A 62 -1.27 -7.22 -8.75
C ASN A 62 -1.98 -8.09 -7.71
N TYR A 63 -3.29 -7.98 -7.65
CA TYR A 63 -4.14 -8.82 -6.81
C TYR A 63 -4.71 -9.96 -7.65
N TYR A 64 -4.67 -11.18 -7.11
CA TYR A 64 -5.12 -12.39 -7.80
C TYR A 64 -6.44 -12.92 -7.26
N ASP A 65 -6.64 -12.79 -5.94
CA ASP A 65 -7.85 -13.27 -5.28
C ASP A 65 -8.14 -12.50 -3.99
N VAL A 66 -9.41 -12.34 -3.65
CA VAL A 66 -9.86 -11.70 -2.42
C VAL A 66 -11.08 -12.41 -1.85
N THR A 67 -10.92 -12.94 -0.66
CA THR A 67 -11.96 -13.64 0.11
C THR A 67 -12.24 -12.93 1.43
N ASP A 68 -13.10 -13.51 2.24
CA ASP A 68 -13.34 -13.01 3.60
C ASP A 68 -12.17 -13.30 4.56
N ASP A 69 -11.31 -14.26 4.24
CA ASP A 69 -10.24 -14.72 5.10
C ASP A 69 -8.87 -14.20 4.68
N TYR A 70 -8.64 -13.97 3.38
CA TYR A 70 -7.33 -13.58 2.85
C TYR A 70 -7.42 -12.75 1.56
N ILE A 71 -6.30 -12.10 1.25
CA ILE A 71 -6.02 -11.46 -0.03
C ILE A 71 -4.79 -12.14 -0.61
N THR A 72 -4.85 -12.58 -1.87
CA THR A 72 -3.72 -13.14 -2.62
C THR A 72 -3.22 -12.12 -3.63
N MET A 73 -1.92 -11.84 -3.62
CA MET A 73 -1.30 -10.85 -4.48
C MET A 73 0.05 -11.33 -5.00
N GLU A 74 0.60 -10.64 -5.99
CA GLU A 74 1.95 -10.93 -6.47
C GLU A 74 2.96 -10.85 -5.32
N GLN A 75 3.98 -11.70 -5.41
CA GLN A 75 5.08 -11.65 -4.46
C GLN A 75 6.03 -10.53 -4.86
N LEU A 76 6.21 -9.57 -3.94
CA LEU A 76 7.15 -8.48 -4.10
C LEU A 76 8.54 -8.88 -3.58
N CYS A 77 9.59 -8.37 -4.23
CA CYS A 77 10.96 -8.52 -3.76
C CYS A 77 11.20 -7.55 -2.61
N THR A 78 11.48 -8.12 -1.45
CA THR A 78 11.86 -7.37 -0.27
C THR A 78 13.32 -7.67 0.01
N GLU A 79 14.22 -7.13 -0.79
CA GLU A 79 15.68 -7.31 -0.63
C GLU A 79 16.24 -6.46 0.50
N LYS A 80 15.62 -6.41 1.65
CA LYS A 80 16.34 -5.92 2.82
C LYS A 80 16.57 -7.02 3.82
N SER A 81 17.87 -7.27 3.93
CA SER A 81 18.51 -7.89 5.07
C SER A 81 17.79 -7.66 6.40
N ALA A 82 17.43 -8.74 7.04
CA ALA A 82 17.49 -9.01 8.48
C ALA A 82 16.81 -8.08 9.48
N SER A 83 16.15 -7.01 9.12
CA SER A 83 15.29 -6.28 10.03
C SER A 83 13.91 -6.11 9.41
N CYS A 84 12.92 -6.55 10.11
CA CYS A 84 11.48 -6.66 9.88
C CYS A 84 10.74 -5.53 9.12
N CYS A 85 11.37 -4.72 8.31
CA CYS A 85 10.74 -3.63 7.60
C CYS A 85 10.76 -3.93 6.12
N VAL A 86 9.60 -4.28 5.63
CA VAL A 86 9.27 -4.18 4.22
C VAL A 86 9.25 -2.71 3.91
N GLY A 87 10.10 -2.26 3.06
CA GLY A 87 10.14 -0.87 2.68
C GLY A 87 11.26 -0.65 1.69
N LEU A 88 11.00 0.19 0.73
CA LEU A 88 11.99 0.61 -0.23
C LEU A 88 12.62 1.90 0.30
N GLU A 89 13.92 1.89 0.56
CA GLU A 89 14.66 3.13 0.74
C GLU A 89 15.28 3.51 -0.60
N PRO A 90 15.06 4.74 -1.08
CA PRO A 90 15.75 5.23 -2.26
C PRO A 90 17.27 5.17 -2.03
N THR A 91 18.00 4.74 -3.04
CA THR A 91 19.47 4.52 -2.95
C THR A 91 20.26 5.73 -3.43
N SER A 92 19.59 6.69 -4.08
CA SER A 92 20.17 7.92 -4.61
C SER A 92 19.09 8.99 -4.78
N TYR A 93 19.52 10.21 -5.04
CA TYR A 93 18.62 11.32 -5.34
C TYR A 93 17.79 11.06 -6.61
N ASP A 94 18.42 10.51 -7.66
CA ASP A 94 17.73 10.20 -8.92
C ASP A 94 16.67 9.11 -8.72
N ASP A 95 16.98 8.08 -7.95
CA ASP A 95 16.06 7.02 -7.56
C ASP A 95 14.86 7.57 -6.75
N LEU A 96 15.12 8.49 -5.83
CA LEU A 96 14.07 9.20 -5.09
C LEU A 96 13.12 9.96 -6.01
N ILE A 97 13.66 10.76 -6.94
CA ILE A 97 12.84 11.54 -7.89
C ILE A 97 11.99 10.62 -8.77
N GLU A 98 12.58 9.50 -9.27
CA GLU A 98 11.83 8.52 -10.03
C GLU A 98 10.65 7.96 -9.24
N ILE A 99 10.87 7.57 -7.97
CA ILE A 99 9.81 7.04 -7.09
C ILE A 99 8.73 8.11 -6.86
N GLN A 100 9.13 9.35 -6.59
CA GLN A 100 8.18 10.45 -6.35
C GLN A 100 7.28 10.71 -7.57
N GLU A 101 7.85 10.73 -8.77
CA GLU A 101 7.09 10.91 -10.01
C GLU A 101 6.14 9.75 -10.29
N LEU A 102 6.59 8.51 -10.06
CA LEU A 102 5.75 7.32 -10.23
C LEU A 102 4.60 7.33 -9.22
N MET A 103 4.87 7.62 -7.96
CA MET A 103 3.84 7.64 -6.92
C MET A 103 2.85 8.80 -7.10
N ALA A 104 3.27 9.93 -7.66
CA ALA A 104 2.35 11.00 -8.05
C ALA A 104 1.35 10.55 -9.12
N LYS A 105 1.79 9.74 -10.09
CA LYS A 105 0.91 9.14 -11.11
C LYS A 105 -0.04 8.10 -10.49
N VAL A 106 0.47 7.25 -9.58
CA VAL A 106 -0.35 6.29 -8.83
C VAL A 106 -1.43 7.02 -8.02
N LYS A 107 -1.05 8.09 -7.31
CA LYS A 107 -1.99 8.93 -6.54
C LYS A 107 -3.11 9.47 -7.43
N THR A 108 -2.76 10.05 -8.57
CA THR A 108 -3.75 10.58 -9.53
C THR A 108 -4.70 9.48 -10.02
N PHE A 109 -4.17 8.29 -10.31
CA PHE A 109 -4.97 7.14 -10.73
C PHE A 109 -5.93 6.69 -9.62
N LEU A 110 -5.45 6.53 -8.38
CA LEU A 110 -6.28 6.12 -7.23
C LEU A 110 -7.39 7.12 -6.95
N GLN A 111 -7.07 8.42 -6.93
CA GLN A 111 -8.04 9.49 -6.73
C GLN A 111 -9.11 9.51 -7.83
N GLY A 112 -8.74 9.19 -9.08
CA GLY A 112 -9.69 9.00 -10.18
C GLY A 112 -10.69 7.87 -9.97
N LEU A 113 -10.34 6.86 -9.17
CA LEU A 113 -11.22 5.76 -8.74
C LEU A 113 -11.96 6.06 -7.42
N GLY A 114 -11.77 7.23 -6.84
CA GLY A 114 -12.29 7.61 -5.53
C GLY A 114 -11.55 6.99 -4.35
N ILE A 115 -10.36 6.43 -4.56
CA ILE A 115 -9.53 5.84 -3.52
C ILE A 115 -8.57 6.89 -2.97
N MET A 116 -8.65 7.17 -1.67
CA MET A 116 -7.71 8.00 -0.91
C MET A 116 -6.78 7.07 -0.14
N TYR A 117 -5.51 7.01 -0.53
CA TYR A 117 -4.57 6.01 0.01
C TYR A 117 -4.16 6.33 1.45
N VAL A 118 -3.91 7.58 1.77
CA VAL A 118 -3.60 8.18 3.08
C VAL A 118 -2.30 7.65 3.75
N ASP A 119 -2.02 6.35 3.71
CA ASP A 119 -0.83 5.77 4.37
C ASP A 119 0.43 5.81 3.48
N TRP A 120 0.62 6.94 2.80
CA TRP A 120 1.79 7.18 1.97
C TRP A 120 3.07 7.10 2.81
N LYS A 121 3.92 6.11 2.51
CA LYS A 121 5.23 5.91 3.13
C LYS A 121 6.07 4.96 2.27
N PHE A 122 7.38 5.06 2.37
CA PHE A 122 8.30 4.20 1.64
C PHE A 122 8.20 2.72 2.10
N ASP A 123 7.76 2.46 3.34
CA ASP A 123 7.51 1.11 3.84
C ASP A 123 6.41 0.36 3.06
N ASN A 124 5.53 1.08 2.38
CA ASN A 124 4.46 0.52 1.56
C ASN A 124 4.83 0.43 0.07
N LEU A 125 6.13 0.58 -0.25
CA LEU A 125 6.68 0.42 -1.59
C LEU A 125 7.63 -0.77 -1.63
N ALA A 126 7.59 -1.54 -2.72
CA ALA A 126 8.52 -2.62 -2.99
C ALA A 126 8.73 -2.76 -4.50
N LYS A 127 9.66 -3.63 -4.90
CA LYS A 127 9.85 -3.97 -6.32
C LYS A 127 9.23 -5.34 -6.62
N SER A 128 8.59 -5.45 -7.78
CA SER A 128 8.27 -6.74 -8.37
C SER A 128 9.53 -7.46 -8.88
N VAL A 129 9.38 -8.71 -9.28
CA VAL A 129 10.51 -9.53 -9.78
C VAL A 129 11.19 -8.91 -11.00
N ASP A 130 10.46 -8.15 -11.83
CA ASP A 130 10.98 -7.43 -12.99
C ASP A 130 11.60 -6.06 -12.65
N GLY A 131 11.65 -5.68 -11.38
CA GLY A 131 12.21 -4.42 -10.91
C GLY A 131 11.24 -3.24 -10.89
N THR A 132 9.99 -3.41 -11.27
CA THR A 132 8.97 -2.34 -11.26
C THR A 132 8.60 -1.96 -9.83
N TYR A 133 8.57 -0.67 -9.53
CA TYR A 133 8.09 -0.16 -8.24
C TYR A 133 6.59 -0.35 -8.09
N LYS A 134 6.17 -0.91 -6.96
CA LYS A 134 4.79 -1.25 -6.64
C LYS A 134 4.37 -0.68 -5.29
N LEU A 135 3.21 -0.02 -5.27
CA LEU A 135 2.50 0.35 -4.04
C LEU A 135 1.64 -0.83 -3.58
N PHE A 136 1.61 -1.11 -2.28
CA PHE A 136 0.78 -2.15 -1.65
C PHE A 136 0.23 -1.68 -0.30
N ASP A 137 -0.51 -2.54 0.41
CA ASP A 137 -1.07 -2.29 1.75
C ASP A 137 -2.11 -1.15 1.79
N PHE A 138 -3.35 -1.47 1.44
CA PHE A 138 -4.47 -0.53 1.37
C PHE A 138 -5.35 -0.54 2.63
N ASP A 139 -4.89 -1.09 3.74
CA ASP A 139 -5.71 -1.26 4.94
C ASP A 139 -6.05 0.06 5.65
N ALA A 140 -5.21 1.08 5.48
CA ALA A 140 -5.41 2.44 5.99
C ALA A 140 -5.98 3.42 4.95
N SER A 141 -6.44 2.90 3.82
CA SER A 141 -7.04 3.71 2.75
C SER A 141 -8.52 3.97 2.99
N GLY A 142 -9.09 4.92 2.25
CA GLY A 142 -10.52 5.22 2.26
C GLY A 142 -11.11 5.27 0.86
N LEU A 143 -12.44 5.26 0.78
CA LEU A 143 -13.19 5.38 -0.47
C LEU A 143 -14.16 6.54 -0.38
N ILE A 144 -14.22 7.38 -1.42
CA ILE A 144 -15.14 8.51 -1.52
C ILE A 144 -16.16 8.31 -2.63
N ASP A 145 -17.27 9.00 -2.51
CA ASP A 145 -18.17 9.27 -3.63
C ASP A 145 -17.58 10.42 -4.46
N LEU A 146 -17.34 10.16 -5.76
CA LEU A 146 -16.71 11.14 -6.65
C LEU A 146 -17.56 12.37 -6.91
N ASN A 147 -18.90 12.28 -6.75
CA ASN A 147 -19.80 13.41 -6.98
C ASN A 147 -19.89 14.31 -5.74
N SER A 148 -20.10 13.72 -4.58
CA SER A 148 -20.23 14.46 -3.31
C SER A 148 -18.90 14.77 -2.63
N GLN A 149 -17.81 14.10 -3.02
CA GLN A 149 -16.48 14.19 -2.38
C GLN A 149 -16.50 13.83 -0.88
N GLN A 150 -17.45 13.00 -0.46
CA GLN A 150 -17.60 12.54 0.92
C GLN A 150 -17.16 11.08 1.06
N TRP A 151 -16.72 10.71 2.27
CA TRP A 151 -16.37 9.33 2.56
C TRP A 151 -17.57 8.38 2.39
N ILE A 152 -17.40 7.34 1.55
CA ILE A 152 -18.23 6.12 1.56
C ILE A 152 -17.66 5.16 2.61
N LEU A 153 -16.34 5.01 2.63
CA LEU A 153 -15.59 4.26 3.63
C LEU A 153 -14.46 5.15 4.12
N GLU A 154 -14.57 5.65 5.34
CA GLU A 154 -13.55 6.48 5.94
C GLU A 154 -12.33 5.61 6.34
N PRO A 155 -11.08 6.07 6.13
CA PRO A 155 -9.90 5.32 6.55
C PRO A 155 -9.82 5.23 8.09
N GLN A 156 -9.05 4.27 8.60
CA GLN A 156 -8.72 4.27 10.01
C GLN A 156 -7.89 5.51 10.37
N HIS A 157 -8.15 6.06 11.55
CA HIS A 157 -7.48 7.26 12.03
C HIS A 157 -6.06 6.93 12.54
N TYR A 158 -5.20 6.41 11.65
CA TYR A 158 -3.78 6.25 11.90
C TYR A 158 -3.05 7.59 11.94
N TRP A 159 -1.74 7.55 12.09
CA TRP A 159 -0.94 8.75 12.30
C TRP A 159 -1.13 9.80 11.20
N ASN A 160 -0.99 9.40 9.94
CA ASN A 160 -1.11 10.32 8.79
C ASN A 160 -2.47 11.04 8.74
N TYR A 161 -3.56 10.30 8.97
CA TYR A 161 -4.91 10.87 9.01
C TYR A 161 -5.03 11.92 10.11
N ASN A 162 -4.60 11.57 11.33
CA ASN A 162 -4.71 12.47 12.49
C ASN A 162 -3.81 13.70 12.35
N GLU A 163 -2.59 13.56 11.80
CA GLU A 163 -1.71 14.71 11.59
C GLU A 163 -2.24 15.62 10.49
N ALA A 164 -2.80 15.08 9.40
CA ALA A 164 -3.45 15.89 8.37
C ALA A 164 -4.60 16.74 8.96
N LEU A 165 -5.45 16.15 9.81
CA LEU A 165 -6.51 16.92 10.50
C LEU A 165 -5.96 18.03 11.38
N LYS A 166 -4.88 17.79 12.14
CA LYS A 166 -4.21 18.82 12.96
C LYS A 166 -3.63 19.95 12.12
N ASN A 167 -3.25 19.67 10.88
CA ASN A 167 -2.77 20.65 9.90
C ASN A 167 -3.90 21.31 9.09
N GLY A 168 -5.17 21.14 9.51
CA GLY A 168 -6.32 21.80 8.92
C GLY A 168 -6.87 21.14 7.65
N CYS A 169 -6.41 19.94 7.30
CA CYS A 169 -6.94 19.18 6.18
C CYS A 169 -8.26 18.51 6.61
N ILE A 170 -9.39 18.95 6.06
CA ILE A 170 -10.73 18.51 6.48
C ILE A 170 -11.50 17.75 5.39
N THR A 171 -10.99 17.74 4.16
CA THR A 171 -11.61 16.96 3.07
C THR A 171 -10.80 15.69 2.80
N PRO A 172 -11.43 14.61 2.30
CA PRO A 172 -10.74 13.39 1.93
C PRO A 172 -9.50 13.63 1.06
N GLN A 173 -9.68 14.44 0.00
CA GLN A 173 -8.61 14.83 -0.91
C GLN A 173 -7.47 15.56 -0.20
N SER A 174 -7.79 16.56 0.65
CA SER A 174 -6.74 17.32 1.36
C SER A 174 -5.96 16.48 2.35
N ILE A 175 -6.59 15.47 2.95
CA ILE A 175 -5.93 14.52 3.86
C ILE A 175 -4.94 13.64 3.10
N ASP A 176 -5.36 13.08 1.96
CA ASP A 176 -4.50 12.26 1.10
C ASP A 176 -3.34 13.07 0.49
N ASP A 177 -3.62 14.30 0.05
CA ASP A 177 -2.62 15.22 -0.49
C ASP A 177 -1.56 15.59 0.55
N TRP A 178 -2.01 15.88 1.78
CA TRP A 178 -1.10 16.19 2.88
C TRP A 178 -0.18 14.98 3.19
N ALA A 179 -0.77 13.79 3.33
CA ALA A 179 -0.02 12.59 3.64
C ALA A 179 1.03 12.27 2.56
N PHE A 180 0.66 12.41 1.28
CA PHE A 180 1.58 12.25 0.16
C PHE A 180 2.73 13.26 0.21
N ASN A 181 2.41 14.54 0.34
CA ASN A 181 3.41 15.62 0.34
C ASN A 181 4.36 15.51 1.53
N TYR A 182 3.85 15.17 2.70
CA TYR A 182 4.67 15.03 3.89
C TYR A 182 5.63 13.84 3.78
N ASN A 183 5.11 12.63 3.51
CA ASN A 183 5.92 11.41 3.61
C ASN A 183 6.71 11.10 2.34
N ILE A 184 6.13 11.29 1.15
CA ILE A 184 6.81 10.94 -0.10
C ILE A 184 7.68 12.09 -0.60
N ILE A 185 7.21 13.34 -0.49
CA ILE A 185 7.97 14.48 -1.00
C ILE A 185 8.96 15.00 0.07
N GLN A 186 8.48 15.45 1.23
CA GLN A 186 9.33 16.12 2.22
C GLN A 186 10.23 15.16 2.97
N ASP A 187 9.67 14.08 3.55
CA ASP A 187 10.48 13.10 4.30
C ASP A 187 11.36 12.23 3.39
N GLY A 188 10.97 12.04 2.12
CA GLY A 188 11.78 11.34 1.14
C GLY A 188 13.20 11.93 0.99
N PHE A 189 13.34 13.23 1.02
CA PHE A 189 14.65 13.88 0.92
C PHE A 189 15.59 13.55 2.08
N LYS A 190 15.05 13.27 3.28
CA LYS A 190 15.86 12.89 4.45
C LYS A 190 16.45 11.48 4.34
N LEU A 191 15.97 10.67 3.40
CA LEU A 191 16.47 9.29 3.20
C LEU A 191 17.73 9.24 2.34
N VAL A 192 18.03 10.30 1.59
CA VAL A 192 19.17 10.36 0.65
C VAL A 192 20.22 11.42 1.05
N GLU A 193 20.01 12.16 2.14
CA GLU A 193 21.00 13.03 2.79
C GLU A 193 21.99 12.21 3.63
#